data_5c6cbd1eb442ad2e962b45cfcfdf0135
#
_entry.id   5c6cbd1eb442ad2e962b45cfcfdf0135
#
_cell.length_a   1.000
_cell.length_b   1.000
_cell.length_c   1.000
_cell.angle_alpha   90.00
_cell.angle_beta   90.00
_cell.angle_gamma   90.00
#
_symmetry.space_group_name_H-M   'P 1'
#
loop_
_entity.id
_entity.type
_entity.pdbx_description
1 polymer ?
#
loop_
_entity_poly.entity_id
_entity_poly.type
_entity_poly.pdbx_seq_one_letter_code
_entity_poly.pdbx_strand_id
1 'polypeptide(L)'
;SVDEKPFEESEIQVNRVKSVNAWIPIMEGCNNFCTYCIVPYTRGRERSRKPELILSEIKKALSEGFKEITLLGQNVNSYGKGLEGDWNLSKLLREVNALEGNFRIRFVTSYPTDITEELINTVIELDKVCEYFHIPMQSGDDYVLKKMNRRYDYATYKKICDNLRKRIPDVTITSDFIAGFPGETEEQFQNTLKAMSELELDYSNTAASVSYTHLRA
;
A
#
# COMPACT_ATOMS: atom_id res chain seq x y z
N SER A 1 -2.58 8.05 25.88
CA SER A 1 -1.35 7.43 25.42
C SER A 1 -1.70 6.03 24.98
N VAL A 2 -1.53 5.74 23.70
CA VAL A 2 -1.52 4.36 23.22
C VAL A 2 -0.21 3.80 23.76
N ASP A 3 -0.29 2.88 24.71
CA ASP A 3 0.87 2.22 25.27
C ASP A 3 1.67 1.60 24.10
N GLU A 4 2.92 2.01 23.96
CA GLU A 4 3.91 1.40 23.08
C GLU A 4 4.30 0.02 23.66
N LYS A 5 3.33 -0.91 23.72
CA LYS A 5 3.68 -2.29 23.99
C LYS A 5 4.46 -2.79 22.76
N PRO A 6 5.65 -3.37 22.95
CA PRO A 6 6.31 -4.03 21.85
C PRO A 6 5.35 -5.05 21.28
N PHE A 7 5.26 -5.11 19.95
CA PHE A 7 4.52 -6.14 19.27
C PHE A 7 5.18 -7.47 19.64
N GLU A 8 4.58 -8.21 20.58
CA GLU A 8 4.99 -9.58 20.84
C GLU A 8 4.59 -10.39 19.60
N GLU A 9 5.54 -10.59 18.70
CA GLU A 9 5.42 -11.49 17.57
C GLU A 9 5.43 -12.94 18.07
N SER A 10 4.37 -13.32 18.78
CA SER A 10 4.05 -14.74 18.96
C SER A 10 3.67 -15.30 17.60
N GLU A 11 4.00 -16.56 17.34
CA GLU A 11 3.51 -17.30 16.17
C GLU A 11 1.98 -17.29 16.23
N ILE A 12 1.35 -16.31 15.60
CA ILE A 12 -0.10 -16.23 15.51
C ILE A 12 -0.53 -17.36 14.60
N GLN A 13 -1.23 -18.35 15.15
CA GLN A 13 -1.88 -19.35 14.33
C GLN A 13 -3.03 -18.70 13.56
N VAL A 14 -2.75 -18.34 12.32
CA VAL A 14 -3.75 -17.78 11.43
C VAL A 14 -4.57 -18.92 10.82
N ASN A 15 -5.86 -19.00 11.21
CA ASN A 15 -6.82 -19.88 10.54
C ASN A 15 -7.34 -19.17 9.29
N ARG A 16 -6.95 -19.66 8.11
CA ARG A 16 -7.39 -19.12 6.82
C ARG A 16 -8.58 -19.90 6.29
N VAL A 17 -9.61 -19.17 5.83
CA VAL A 17 -10.66 -19.77 5.02
C VAL A 17 -10.07 -20.17 3.68
N LYS A 18 -10.44 -21.34 3.16
CA LYS A 18 -9.97 -21.87 1.88
C LYS A 18 -10.23 -20.83 0.76
N SER A 19 -9.18 -20.33 0.15
CA SER A 19 -9.20 -19.29 -0.89
C SER A 19 -7.99 -19.48 -1.81
N VAL A 20 -7.99 -18.80 -2.94
CA VAL A 20 -6.82 -18.73 -3.84
C VAL A 20 -5.74 -17.81 -3.24
N ASN A 21 -6.17 -16.73 -2.57
CA ASN A 21 -5.30 -15.66 -2.07
C ASN A 21 -5.10 -15.75 -0.56
N ALA A 22 -3.85 -15.65 -0.11
CA ALA A 22 -3.46 -15.47 1.29
C ALA A 22 -3.03 -14.02 1.53
N TRP A 23 -3.71 -13.34 2.45
CA TRP A 23 -3.39 -12.00 2.88
C TRP A 23 -2.37 -12.06 4.02
N ILE A 24 -1.18 -11.48 3.79
CA ILE A 24 -0.05 -11.54 4.73
C ILE A 24 0.30 -10.13 5.19
N PRO A 25 -0.06 -9.73 6.41
CA PRO A 25 0.42 -8.47 6.98
C PRO A 25 1.94 -8.50 7.14
N ILE A 26 2.64 -7.53 6.56
CA ILE A 26 4.10 -7.39 6.68
C ILE A 26 4.50 -6.28 7.64
N MET A 27 3.58 -5.38 7.92
CA MET A 27 3.76 -4.26 8.83
C MET A 27 2.42 -3.75 9.32
N GLU A 28 2.44 -2.93 10.36
CA GLU A 28 1.28 -2.20 10.87
C GLU A 28 1.64 -0.76 11.28
N GLY A 29 0.60 0.08 11.45
CA GLY A 29 0.77 1.49 11.76
C GLY A 29 1.19 2.34 10.56
N CYS A 30 1.23 3.66 10.73
CA CYS A 30 1.61 4.58 9.65
C CYS A 30 2.14 5.90 10.22
N ASN A 31 3.18 6.45 9.60
CA ASN A 31 3.80 7.71 9.98
C ASN A 31 3.39 8.91 9.10
N ASN A 32 2.46 8.73 8.16
CA ASN A 32 2.11 9.80 7.23
C ASN A 32 1.16 10.86 7.82
N PHE A 33 0.35 10.51 8.85
CA PHE A 33 -0.57 11.44 9.50
C PHE A 33 -1.47 12.23 8.53
N CYS A 34 -1.99 11.56 7.50
CA CYS A 34 -3.00 12.17 6.63
C CYS A 34 -4.20 12.60 7.46
N THR A 35 -4.71 13.83 7.24
CA THR A 35 -5.70 14.47 8.14
C THR A 35 -7.05 13.76 8.21
N TYR A 36 -7.37 12.93 7.23
CA TYR A 36 -8.59 12.11 7.20
C TYR A 36 -8.41 10.71 7.81
N CYS A 37 -7.19 10.35 8.22
CA CYS A 37 -6.86 8.95 8.55
C CYS A 37 -6.71 8.73 10.06
N ILE A 38 -7.45 7.75 10.60
CA ILE A 38 -7.39 7.38 12.02
C ILE A 38 -6.23 6.43 12.36
N VAL A 39 -5.59 5.83 11.36
CA VAL A 39 -4.61 4.74 11.54
C VAL A 39 -3.48 5.09 12.50
N PRO A 40 -2.79 6.25 12.41
CA PRO A 40 -1.72 6.58 13.35
C PRO A 40 -2.16 6.62 14.82
N TYR A 41 -3.44 6.90 15.05
CA TYR A 41 -4.02 7.03 16.40
C TYR A 41 -4.55 5.70 16.96
N THR A 42 -4.89 4.75 16.10
CA THR A 42 -5.48 3.46 16.48
C THR A 42 -4.49 2.30 16.39
N ARG A 43 -3.56 2.35 15.42
CA ARG A 43 -2.53 1.31 15.19
C ARG A 43 -1.11 1.78 15.55
N GLY A 44 -0.95 3.08 15.86
CA GLY A 44 0.34 3.66 16.24
C GLY A 44 1.28 3.91 15.07
N ARG A 45 2.56 4.05 15.40
CA ARG A 45 3.65 4.26 14.45
C ARG A 45 3.92 3.01 13.61
N GLU A 46 4.58 3.22 12.47
CA GLU A 46 5.03 2.13 11.59
C GLU A 46 5.90 1.14 12.36
N ARG A 47 5.57 -0.13 12.21
CA ARG A 47 6.35 -1.27 12.73
C ARG A 47 6.35 -2.37 11.69
N SER A 48 7.53 -2.76 11.26
CA SER A 48 7.71 -3.86 10.31
C SER A 48 7.77 -5.20 11.07
N ARG A 49 7.15 -6.23 10.51
CA ARG A 49 7.28 -7.61 11.01
C ARG A 49 8.63 -8.19 10.58
N LYS A 50 9.17 -9.10 11.38
CA LYS A 50 10.42 -9.80 11.06
C LYS A 50 10.27 -10.62 9.79
N PRO A 51 11.21 -10.55 8.85
CA PRO A 51 11.13 -11.23 7.58
C PRO A 51 11.03 -12.75 7.72
N GLU A 52 11.69 -13.34 8.72
CA GLU A 52 11.66 -14.78 8.98
C GLU A 52 10.25 -15.28 9.29
N LEU A 53 9.47 -14.49 10.07
CA LEU A 53 8.09 -14.82 10.42
C LEU A 53 7.16 -14.67 9.21
N ILE A 54 7.37 -13.64 8.39
CA ILE A 54 6.62 -13.45 7.14
C ILE A 54 6.88 -14.62 6.20
N LEU A 55 8.14 -14.99 5.99
CA LEU A 55 8.52 -16.11 5.11
C LEU A 55 7.98 -17.46 5.62
N SER A 56 8.01 -17.68 6.93
CA SER A 56 7.42 -18.89 7.55
C SER A 56 5.92 -18.95 7.30
N GLU A 57 5.21 -17.84 7.49
CA GLU A 57 3.76 -17.72 7.27
C GLU A 57 3.39 -17.93 5.79
N ILE A 58 4.19 -17.39 4.86
CA ILE A 58 4.00 -17.61 3.41
C ILE A 58 4.22 -19.08 3.04
N LYS A 59 5.30 -19.72 3.52
CA LYS A 59 5.56 -21.14 3.29
C LYS A 59 4.41 -22.01 3.76
N LYS A 60 3.84 -21.72 4.94
CA LYS A 60 2.67 -22.42 5.46
C LYS A 60 1.46 -22.21 4.53
N ALA A 61 1.15 -20.98 4.11
CA ALA A 61 0.06 -20.72 3.19
C ALA A 61 0.23 -21.48 1.85
N LEU A 62 1.44 -21.48 1.29
CA LEU A 62 1.74 -22.22 0.06
C LEU A 62 1.54 -23.74 0.24
N SER A 63 1.95 -24.32 1.39
CA SER A 63 1.73 -25.73 1.70
C SER A 63 0.25 -26.09 1.89
N GLU A 64 -0.57 -25.13 2.29
CA GLU A 64 -2.04 -25.23 2.40
C GLU A 64 -2.76 -25.07 1.03
N GLY A 65 -2.00 -24.80 -0.04
CA GLY A 65 -2.51 -24.75 -1.42
C GLY A 65 -2.90 -23.36 -1.93
N PHE A 66 -2.59 -22.29 -1.19
CA PHE A 66 -2.80 -20.92 -1.69
C PHE A 66 -1.91 -20.67 -2.91
N LYS A 67 -2.42 -19.90 -3.88
CA LYS A 67 -1.75 -19.64 -5.17
C LYS A 67 -1.44 -18.16 -5.40
N GLU A 68 -1.92 -17.29 -4.53
CA GLU A 68 -1.60 -15.88 -4.53
C GLU A 68 -1.25 -15.43 -3.10
N ILE A 69 -0.18 -14.68 -2.97
CA ILE A 69 0.28 -14.07 -1.71
C ILE A 69 0.16 -12.57 -1.87
N THR A 70 -0.70 -11.93 -1.08
CA THR A 70 -0.82 -10.47 -1.06
C THR A 70 -0.21 -9.91 0.21
N LEU A 71 0.86 -9.14 0.07
CA LEU A 71 1.54 -8.46 1.18
C LEU A 71 0.75 -7.20 1.56
N LEU A 72 0.42 -7.07 2.84
CA LEU A 72 -0.42 -6.00 3.38
C LEU A 72 0.35 -5.08 4.33
N GLY A 73 0.01 -3.81 4.25
CA GLY A 73 0.44 -2.77 5.18
C GLY A 73 -0.35 -1.48 4.94
N GLN A 74 -0.21 -0.50 5.81
CA GLN A 74 -0.79 0.84 5.61
C GLN A 74 0.04 1.70 4.65
N ASN A 75 1.32 1.36 4.49
CA ASN A 75 2.25 1.86 3.48
C ASN A 75 3.35 0.81 3.31
N VAL A 76 3.12 -0.17 2.45
CA VAL A 76 4.05 -1.32 2.27
C VAL A 76 5.45 -0.90 1.81
N ASN A 77 5.59 0.25 1.16
CA ASN A 77 6.87 0.77 0.69
C ASN A 77 7.81 1.17 1.84
N SER A 78 7.25 1.43 3.03
CA SER A 78 8.08 1.72 4.22
C SER A 78 8.51 0.47 4.99
N TYR A 79 8.17 -0.74 4.52
CA TYR A 79 8.62 -1.97 5.13
C TYR A 79 10.14 -2.03 5.28
N GLY A 80 10.58 -2.58 6.39
CA GLY A 80 11.99 -2.74 6.73
C GLY A 80 12.53 -1.65 7.64
N LYS A 81 11.88 -0.50 7.74
CA LYS A 81 12.29 0.56 8.67
C LYS A 81 12.32 0.03 10.11
N GLY A 82 13.47 0.18 10.76
CA GLY A 82 13.69 -0.28 12.14
C GLY A 82 14.06 -1.76 12.28
N LEU A 83 14.18 -2.50 11.19
CA LEU A 83 14.75 -3.86 11.19
C LEU A 83 16.27 -3.82 11.00
N GLU A 84 16.96 -4.77 11.61
CA GLU A 84 18.39 -4.98 11.36
C GLU A 84 18.60 -5.61 9.96
N GLY A 85 19.72 -5.26 9.29
CA GLY A 85 20.13 -5.92 8.04
C GLY A 85 19.56 -5.31 6.75
N ASP A 86 19.34 -4.01 6.70
CA ASP A 86 18.97 -3.24 5.50
C ASP A 86 17.75 -3.81 4.75
N TRP A 87 16.74 -4.22 5.50
CA TRP A 87 15.50 -4.71 4.93
C TRP A 87 14.67 -3.59 4.30
N ASN A 88 14.08 -3.88 3.16
CA ASN A 88 13.09 -3.07 2.47
C ASN A 88 12.10 -3.98 1.72
N LEU A 89 11.07 -3.39 1.12
CA LEU A 89 10.08 -4.16 0.37
C LEU A 89 10.72 -4.93 -0.80
N SER A 90 11.67 -4.34 -1.51
CA SER A 90 12.37 -4.97 -2.64
C SER A 90 13.11 -6.24 -2.22
N LYS A 91 13.84 -6.17 -1.10
CA LYS A 91 14.52 -7.33 -0.54
C LYS A 91 13.54 -8.41 -0.10
N LEU A 92 12.45 -8.04 0.56
CA LEU A 92 11.40 -9.00 0.95
C LEU A 92 10.78 -9.68 -0.28
N LEU A 93 10.47 -8.93 -1.35
CA LEU A 93 9.92 -9.48 -2.58
C LEU A 93 10.88 -10.50 -3.22
N ARG A 94 12.20 -10.25 -3.22
CA ARG A 94 13.21 -11.19 -3.72
C ARG A 94 13.23 -12.50 -2.92
N GLU A 95 13.18 -12.41 -1.60
CA GLU A 95 13.15 -13.57 -0.73
C GLU A 95 11.85 -14.39 -0.91
N VAL A 96 10.71 -13.73 -1.05
CA VAL A 96 9.43 -14.41 -1.32
C VAL A 96 9.42 -15.03 -2.70
N ASN A 97 9.97 -14.35 -3.72
CA ASN A 97 10.05 -14.88 -5.09
C ASN A 97 10.94 -16.13 -5.20
N ALA A 98 11.97 -16.23 -4.34
CA ALA A 98 12.88 -17.38 -4.29
C ALA A 98 12.23 -18.64 -3.68
N LEU A 99 11.07 -18.53 -3.03
CA LEU A 99 10.36 -19.69 -2.50
C LEU A 99 9.90 -20.61 -3.64
N GLU A 100 9.96 -21.92 -3.42
CA GLU A 100 9.51 -22.91 -4.37
C GLU A 100 7.98 -22.87 -4.57
N GLY A 101 7.54 -23.21 -5.77
CA GLY A 101 6.13 -23.34 -6.13
C GLY A 101 5.68 -22.35 -7.21
N ASN A 102 4.52 -22.65 -7.79
CA ASN A 102 3.86 -21.81 -8.78
C ASN A 102 2.78 -20.97 -8.08
N PHE A 103 3.09 -19.72 -7.80
CA PHE A 103 2.21 -18.76 -7.14
C PHE A 103 2.52 -17.33 -7.61
N ARG A 104 1.63 -16.39 -7.31
CA ARG A 104 1.78 -14.96 -7.59
C ARG A 104 1.98 -14.17 -6.32
N ILE A 105 2.70 -13.06 -6.43
CA ILE A 105 2.97 -12.12 -5.34
C ILE A 105 2.34 -10.78 -5.71
N ARG A 106 1.51 -10.25 -4.80
CA ARG A 106 1.00 -8.87 -4.86
C ARG A 106 1.39 -8.12 -3.60
N PHE A 107 1.43 -6.81 -3.71
CA PHE A 107 1.50 -5.91 -2.57
C PHE A 107 0.50 -4.76 -2.79
N VAL A 108 -0.05 -4.23 -1.73
CA VAL A 108 -1.09 -3.18 -1.82
C VAL A 108 -0.80 -2.05 -0.86
N THR A 109 -1.31 -0.86 -1.21
CA THR A 109 -1.20 0.39 -0.43
C THR A 109 0.20 0.98 -0.43
N SER A 110 0.60 1.49 -1.62
CA SER A 110 1.83 2.26 -1.80
C SER A 110 1.60 3.75 -1.58
N TYR A 111 2.44 4.40 -0.78
CA TYR A 111 2.46 5.85 -0.75
C TYR A 111 3.22 6.36 -1.99
N PRO A 112 2.67 7.31 -2.77
CA PRO A 112 3.21 7.64 -4.09
C PRO A 112 4.72 7.94 -4.10
N THR A 113 5.19 8.82 -3.22
CA THR A 113 6.61 9.23 -3.17
C THR A 113 7.55 8.18 -2.59
N ASP A 114 7.02 7.09 -2.04
CA ASP A 114 7.83 6.00 -1.51
C ASP A 114 8.06 4.87 -2.55
N ILE A 115 7.56 5.04 -3.78
CA ILE A 115 7.85 4.15 -4.91
C ILE A 115 9.24 4.49 -5.44
N THR A 116 10.20 3.64 -5.12
CA THR A 116 11.61 3.81 -5.50
C THR A 116 11.92 3.15 -6.85
N GLU A 117 12.99 3.61 -7.51
CA GLU A 117 13.52 2.96 -8.72
C GLU A 117 13.94 1.51 -8.44
N GLU A 118 14.45 1.22 -7.24
CA GLU A 118 14.75 -0.14 -6.81
C GLU A 118 13.51 -1.04 -6.81
N LEU A 119 12.37 -0.55 -6.28
CA LEU A 119 11.12 -1.31 -6.28
C LEU A 119 10.62 -1.57 -7.71
N ILE A 120 10.67 -0.56 -8.58
CA ILE A 120 10.26 -0.71 -9.99
C ILE A 120 11.12 -1.78 -10.67
N ASN A 121 12.45 -1.70 -10.51
CA ASN A 121 13.37 -2.72 -11.04
C ASN A 121 13.03 -4.11 -10.49
N THR A 122 12.78 -4.21 -9.20
CA THR A 122 12.43 -5.48 -8.55
C THR A 122 11.17 -6.10 -9.13
N VAL A 123 10.13 -5.28 -9.39
CA VAL A 123 8.89 -5.78 -10.02
C VAL A 123 9.15 -6.27 -11.45
N ILE A 124 10.01 -5.57 -12.22
CA ILE A 124 10.39 -5.99 -13.58
C ILE A 124 11.19 -7.29 -13.60
N GLU A 125 12.07 -7.49 -12.62
CA GLU A 125 13.00 -8.63 -12.58
C GLU A 125 12.37 -9.93 -12.06
N LEU A 126 11.32 -9.85 -11.23
CA LEU A 126 10.78 -10.99 -10.50
C LEU A 126 9.54 -11.57 -11.19
N ASP A 127 9.65 -12.79 -11.65
CA ASP A 127 8.64 -13.50 -12.46
C ASP A 127 7.32 -13.82 -11.73
N LYS A 128 7.34 -13.92 -10.40
CA LYS A 128 6.13 -14.18 -9.59
C LYS A 128 5.43 -12.91 -9.13
N VAL A 129 6.13 -11.74 -9.17
CA VAL A 129 5.55 -10.47 -8.73
C VAL A 129 4.64 -9.91 -9.83
N CYS A 130 3.40 -9.60 -9.48
CA CYS A 130 2.46 -9.00 -10.41
C CYS A 130 2.86 -7.55 -10.70
N GLU A 131 2.78 -7.15 -11.96
CA GLU A 131 2.96 -5.77 -12.44
C GLU A 131 1.75 -4.91 -12.06
N TYR A 132 1.51 -4.78 -10.77
CA TYR A 132 0.34 -4.15 -10.20
C TYR A 132 0.75 -3.18 -9.09
N PHE A 133 0.31 -1.93 -9.19
CA PHE A 133 0.54 -0.90 -8.18
C PHE A 133 -0.79 -0.28 -7.75
N HIS A 134 -1.10 -0.40 -6.46
CA HIS A 134 -2.18 0.35 -5.84
C HIS A 134 -1.60 1.60 -5.17
N ILE A 135 -1.90 2.77 -5.72
CA ILE A 135 -1.28 4.06 -5.37
C ILE A 135 -2.39 5.06 -5.02
N PRO A 136 -2.86 5.13 -3.77
CA PRO A 136 -3.93 6.05 -3.37
C PRO A 136 -3.54 7.51 -3.58
N MET A 137 -4.21 8.19 -4.53
CA MET A 137 -4.00 9.62 -4.81
C MET A 137 -4.77 10.51 -3.84
N GLN A 138 -6.02 10.18 -3.57
CA GLN A 138 -6.98 10.79 -2.67
C GLN A 138 -7.69 12.03 -3.26
N SER A 139 -7.02 12.95 -3.96
CA SER A 139 -7.60 14.09 -4.67
C SER A 139 -6.73 14.49 -5.86
N GLY A 140 -7.34 15.04 -6.90
CA GLY A 140 -6.65 15.62 -8.05
C GLY A 140 -6.34 17.11 -7.91
N ASP A 141 -6.67 17.72 -6.77
CA ASP A 141 -6.44 19.13 -6.49
C ASP A 141 -5.31 19.32 -5.48
N ASP A 142 -4.31 20.14 -5.84
CA ASP A 142 -3.11 20.34 -5.02
C ASP A 142 -3.39 21.01 -3.67
N TYR A 143 -4.39 21.91 -3.62
CA TYR A 143 -4.77 22.54 -2.36
C TYR A 143 -5.44 21.52 -1.43
N VAL A 144 -6.33 20.68 -1.96
CA VAL A 144 -6.96 19.58 -1.19
C VAL A 144 -5.92 18.58 -0.73
N LEU A 145 -4.99 18.15 -1.58
CA LEU A 145 -3.87 17.28 -1.21
C LEU A 145 -3.06 17.87 -0.06
N LYS A 146 -2.74 19.15 -0.12
CA LYS A 146 -2.04 19.84 0.97
C LYS A 146 -2.85 19.86 2.27
N LYS A 147 -4.17 20.08 2.21
CA LYS A 147 -5.07 20.02 3.37
C LYS A 147 -5.20 18.60 3.94
N MET A 148 -5.11 17.58 3.09
CA MET A 148 -5.06 16.18 3.47
C MET A 148 -3.70 15.75 4.07
N ASN A 149 -2.73 16.67 4.18
CA ASN A 149 -1.34 16.39 4.58
C ASN A 149 -0.65 15.37 3.64
N ARG A 150 -0.94 15.45 2.34
CA ARG A 150 -0.22 14.68 1.32
C ARG A 150 1.03 15.47 0.90
N ARG A 151 2.17 14.77 0.81
CA ARG A 151 3.48 15.39 0.55
C ARG A 151 3.86 15.35 -0.93
N TYR A 152 2.87 15.44 -1.81
CA TYR A 152 3.02 15.49 -3.26
C TYR A 152 1.87 16.30 -3.85
N ASP A 153 2.05 16.75 -5.07
CA ASP A 153 1.07 17.41 -5.93
C ASP A 153 0.63 16.50 -7.08
N TYR A 154 -0.34 16.94 -7.85
CA TYR A 154 -0.84 16.21 -9.02
C TYR A 154 0.28 15.92 -10.02
N ALA A 155 1.15 16.90 -10.31
CA ALA A 155 2.22 16.75 -11.28
C ALA A 155 3.22 15.66 -10.87
N THR A 156 3.57 15.60 -9.58
CA THR A 156 4.42 14.54 -9.01
C THR A 156 3.77 13.17 -9.14
N TYR A 157 2.48 13.07 -8.78
CA TYR A 157 1.75 11.81 -8.89
C TYR A 157 1.68 11.32 -10.34
N LYS A 158 1.30 12.21 -11.27
CA LYS A 158 1.25 11.90 -12.71
C LYS A 158 2.61 11.39 -13.21
N LYS A 159 3.70 12.06 -12.82
CA LYS A 159 5.06 11.67 -13.21
C LYS A 159 5.42 10.25 -12.74
N ILE A 160 4.95 9.84 -11.55
CA ILE A 160 5.13 8.47 -11.05
C ILE A 160 4.37 7.48 -11.93
N CYS A 161 3.10 7.76 -12.26
CA CYS A 161 2.31 6.90 -13.15
C CYS A 161 2.93 6.80 -14.56
N ASP A 162 3.35 7.92 -15.13
CA ASP A 162 4.00 7.96 -16.46
C ASP A 162 5.31 7.15 -16.47
N ASN A 163 6.12 7.25 -15.38
CA ASN A 163 7.35 6.47 -15.24
C ASN A 163 7.06 4.96 -15.15
N LEU A 164 6.06 4.57 -14.37
CA LEU A 164 5.65 3.17 -14.26
C LEU A 164 5.24 2.60 -15.63
N ARG A 165 4.36 3.27 -16.37
CA ARG A 165 3.92 2.84 -17.71
C ARG A 165 5.04 2.78 -18.73
N LYS A 166 5.96 3.73 -18.68
CA LYS A 166 7.15 3.73 -19.55
C LYS A 166 8.04 2.51 -19.32
N ARG A 167 8.15 2.07 -18.06
CA ARG A 167 9.06 1.00 -17.65
C ARG A 167 8.42 -0.39 -17.66
N ILE A 168 7.12 -0.45 -17.42
CA ILE A 168 6.32 -1.67 -17.34
C ILE A 168 5.09 -1.44 -18.24
N PRO A 169 5.16 -1.80 -19.54
CA PRO A 169 4.10 -1.47 -20.51
C PRO A 169 2.70 -1.96 -20.14
N ASP A 170 2.59 -3.14 -19.51
CA ASP A 170 1.33 -3.76 -19.11
C ASP A 170 1.00 -3.54 -17.62
N VAL A 171 1.60 -2.52 -16.97
CA VAL A 171 1.37 -2.23 -15.56
C VAL A 171 -0.08 -1.88 -15.29
N THR A 172 -0.65 -2.53 -14.29
CA THR A 172 -1.96 -2.14 -13.73
C THR A 172 -1.75 -1.11 -12.62
N ILE A 173 -2.34 0.08 -12.78
CA ILE A 173 -2.31 1.15 -11.78
C ILE A 173 -3.71 1.40 -11.25
N THR A 174 -3.88 1.25 -9.93
CA THR A 174 -5.15 1.51 -9.26
C THR A 174 -4.98 2.57 -8.18
N SER A 175 -6.07 3.26 -7.82
CA SER A 175 -6.02 4.36 -6.87
C SER A 175 -7.29 4.45 -6.03
N ASP A 176 -7.22 5.26 -4.98
CA ASP A 176 -8.36 5.66 -4.16
C ASP A 176 -8.55 7.17 -4.22
N PHE A 177 -9.82 7.61 -4.16
CA PHE A 177 -10.21 9.02 -4.12
C PHE A 177 -11.24 9.27 -3.02
N ILE A 178 -11.15 10.45 -2.41
CA ILE A 178 -12.10 10.93 -1.40
C ILE A 178 -12.77 12.18 -1.98
N ALA A 179 -14.09 12.14 -2.15
CA ALA A 179 -14.91 13.27 -2.58
C ALA A 179 -15.55 13.95 -1.37
N GLY A 180 -15.69 15.28 -1.42
CA GLY A 180 -16.31 16.07 -0.34
C GLY A 180 -15.43 16.21 0.90
N PHE A 181 -14.12 16.27 0.73
CA PHE A 181 -13.21 16.58 1.84
C PHE A 181 -13.58 17.94 2.46
N PRO A 182 -13.52 18.12 3.80
CA PRO A 182 -13.96 19.37 4.45
C PRO A 182 -13.33 20.63 3.84
N GLY A 183 -14.20 21.48 3.25
CA GLY A 183 -13.80 22.71 2.56
C GLY A 183 -13.40 22.52 1.09
N GLU A 184 -13.57 21.34 0.51
CA GLU A 184 -13.43 21.12 -0.93
C GLU A 184 -14.53 21.86 -1.68
N THR A 185 -14.16 22.66 -2.69
CA THR A 185 -15.09 23.36 -3.57
C THR A 185 -15.45 22.50 -4.78
N GLU A 186 -16.54 22.88 -5.50
CA GLU A 186 -16.92 22.22 -6.75
C GLU A 186 -15.78 22.25 -7.78
N GLU A 187 -15.08 23.37 -7.92
CA GLU A 187 -13.93 23.50 -8.83
C GLU A 187 -12.81 22.50 -8.49
N GLN A 188 -12.50 22.32 -7.21
CA GLN A 188 -11.49 21.37 -6.74
C GLN A 188 -11.92 19.93 -6.96
N PHE A 189 -13.19 19.62 -6.79
CA PHE A 189 -13.76 18.33 -7.14
C PHE A 189 -13.66 18.07 -8.65
N GLN A 190 -13.95 19.06 -9.50
CA GLN A 190 -13.77 18.94 -10.95
C GLN A 190 -12.30 18.70 -11.34
N ASN A 191 -11.31 19.27 -10.62
CA ASN A 191 -9.90 18.95 -10.80
C ASN A 191 -9.62 17.46 -10.51
N THR A 192 -10.30 16.88 -9.52
CA THR A 192 -10.19 15.44 -9.22
C THR A 192 -10.77 14.58 -10.36
N LEU A 193 -11.94 14.94 -10.90
CA LEU A 193 -12.52 14.20 -12.04
C LEU A 193 -11.63 14.29 -13.28
N LYS A 194 -11.06 15.46 -13.54
CA LYS A 194 -10.10 15.68 -14.63
C LYS A 194 -8.86 14.80 -14.44
N ALA A 195 -8.29 14.80 -13.23
CA ALA A 195 -7.14 13.95 -12.90
C ALA A 195 -7.43 12.45 -13.11
N MET A 196 -8.61 11.97 -12.70
CA MET A 196 -9.03 10.57 -12.93
C MET A 196 -9.07 10.23 -14.43
N SER A 197 -9.58 11.16 -15.26
CA SER A 197 -9.64 10.98 -16.71
C SER A 197 -8.25 10.99 -17.35
N GLU A 198 -7.36 11.93 -16.93
CA GLU A 198 -6.00 12.07 -17.49
C GLU A 198 -5.04 10.97 -17.06
N LEU A 199 -5.26 10.38 -15.90
CA LEU A 199 -4.39 9.33 -15.36
C LEU A 199 -4.68 7.94 -15.95
N GLU A 200 -5.81 7.76 -16.64
CA GLU A 200 -6.19 6.49 -17.27
C GLU A 200 -5.98 5.28 -16.34
N LEU A 201 -6.49 5.41 -15.10
CA LEU A 201 -6.33 4.35 -14.10
C LEU A 201 -7.18 3.13 -14.48
N ASP A 202 -6.62 1.94 -14.26
CA ASP A 202 -7.32 0.67 -14.55
C ASP A 202 -8.53 0.47 -13.64
N TYR A 203 -8.42 0.93 -12.40
CA TYR A 203 -9.51 0.90 -11.42
C TYR A 203 -9.30 1.95 -10.33
N SER A 204 -10.39 2.51 -9.83
CA SER A 204 -10.37 3.41 -8.67
C SER A 204 -11.51 3.12 -7.71
N ASN A 205 -11.21 3.15 -6.40
CA ASN A 205 -12.23 3.24 -5.36
C ASN A 205 -12.49 4.72 -5.06
N THR A 206 -13.75 5.09 -4.98
CA THR A 206 -14.16 6.44 -4.61
C THR A 206 -15.06 6.38 -3.39
N ALA A 207 -14.75 7.17 -2.37
CA ALA A 207 -15.53 7.26 -1.15
C ALA A 207 -15.89 8.72 -0.85
N ALA A 208 -17.10 8.94 -0.31
CA ALA A 208 -17.43 10.23 0.28
C ALA A 208 -16.62 10.43 1.56
N SER A 209 -16.15 11.68 1.77
CA SER A 209 -15.50 12.05 3.02
C SER A 209 -16.45 11.89 4.20
N VAL A 210 -16.02 11.18 5.24
CA VAL A 210 -16.80 10.94 6.45
C VAL A 210 -16.03 11.40 7.68
N SER A 211 -16.76 11.93 8.66
CA SER A 211 -16.18 12.26 9.96
C SER A 211 -16.14 11.00 10.83
N TYR A 212 -14.97 10.59 11.28
CA TYR A 212 -14.84 9.49 12.24
C TYR A 212 -15.49 9.77 13.61
N THR A 213 -15.86 11.02 13.88
CA THR A 213 -16.57 11.38 15.12
C THR A 213 -17.95 10.75 15.20
N HIS A 214 -18.57 10.41 14.06
CA HIS A 214 -19.87 9.72 14.01
C HIS A 214 -19.78 8.21 14.20
N LEU A 215 -18.60 7.62 14.17
CA LEU A 215 -18.38 6.18 14.35
C LEU A 215 -18.19 5.78 15.82
N ARG A 216 -18.36 6.73 16.76
CA ARG A 216 -18.27 6.50 18.20
C ARG A 216 -19.64 6.44 18.90
N ALA A 217 -20.70 6.25 18.17
CA ALA A 217 -22.02 6.02 18.74
C ALA A 217 -22.29 4.52 18.93
#